data_253ea63ecede60afb77c0b9e50b024ea
#
_entry.id   253ea63ecede60afb77c0b9e50b024ea
#
_cell.length_a   1.000
_cell.length_b   1.000
_cell.length_c   1.000
_cell.angle_alpha   90.00
_cell.angle_beta   90.00
_cell.angle_gamma   90.00
#
_symmetry.space_group_name_H-M   'P 1'
#
loop_
_entity.id
_entity.type
_entity.pdbx_description
1 polymer ?
#
loop_
_entity_poly.entity_id
_entity_poly.type
_entity_poly.pdbx_seq_one_letter_code
_entity_poly.pdbx_strand_id
1 'polypeptide(L)'
;MAGTGIPVGVVEDHPLYRTALAGLLAEEPGIELDAVAESVTQFAARRSRTDSVVLLDLNLPGVQDAAAVMEVVRLGHRVLVVSAQAGRAQVLGAMDAGARGYLCKDADATEILRAIREIAAGRRYISPTVASFVLDASASRAKYPELSVREIEVLAKVAAGERDQDIADSLSISVRTVRSYLDRIRDKTGLRRRSELTRYAIAHGYVHHDSSGDQLMPA
;
A
#
# COMPACT_ATOMS: atom_id res chain seq x y z
N MET A 1 9.97 -36.46 -8.53
CA MET A 1 9.95 -36.20 -7.09
C MET A 1 9.47 -34.76 -6.93
N ALA A 2 8.29 -34.54 -6.33
CA ALA A 2 7.81 -33.19 -6.07
C ALA A 2 8.80 -32.52 -5.10
N GLY A 3 9.32 -31.33 -5.45
CA GLY A 3 10.24 -30.57 -4.63
C GLY A 3 9.62 -30.32 -3.25
N THR A 4 10.41 -30.52 -2.21
CA THR A 4 10.00 -30.32 -0.80
C THR A 4 10.07 -28.87 -0.37
N GLY A 5 10.44 -27.95 -1.28
CA GLY A 5 10.62 -26.52 -1.02
C GLY A 5 9.30 -25.73 -1.05
N ILE A 6 9.28 -24.61 -0.33
CA ILE A 6 8.20 -23.64 -0.37
C ILE A 6 8.28 -22.90 -1.72
N PRO A 7 7.26 -23.00 -2.60
CA PRO A 7 7.27 -22.25 -3.84
C PRO A 7 7.04 -20.77 -3.57
N VAL A 8 7.93 -19.92 -4.09
CA VAL A 8 7.89 -18.46 -3.88
C VAL A 8 7.94 -17.72 -5.20
N GLY A 9 7.03 -16.78 -5.40
CA GLY A 9 7.04 -15.83 -6.50
C GLY A 9 7.44 -14.43 -6.06
N VAL A 10 7.94 -13.62 -7.00
CA VAL A 10 8.28 -12.21 -6.77
C VAL A 10 7.64 -11.36 -7.84
N VAL A 11 6.90 -10.33 -7.43
CA VAL A 11 6.33 -9.29 -8.31
C VAL A 11 6.79 -7.92 -7.79
N GLU A 12 7.73 -7.32 -8.51
CA GLU A 12 8.43 -6.11 -8.10
C GLU A 12 8.92 -5.37 -9.37
N ASP A 13 8.54 -4.12 -9.56
CA ASP A 13 8.96 -3.35 -10.74
C ASP A 13 10.36 -2.75 -10.59
N HIS A 14 10.82 -2.51 -9.34
CA HIS A 14 12.15 -1.94 -9.10
C HIS A 14 13.27 -2.97 -9.33
N PRO A 15 14.13 -2.81 -10.37
CA PRO A 15 15.05 -3.86 -10.81
C PRO A 15 16.05 -4.32 -9.73
N LEU A 16 16.61 -3.38 -8.97
CA LEU A 16 17.60 -3.71 -7.93
C LEU A 16 16.98 -4.53 -6.80
N TYR A 17 15.80 -4.12 -6.32
CA TYR A 17 15.12 -4.81 -5.23
C TYR A 17 14.63 -6.19 -5.67
N ARG A 18 14.09 -6.30 -6.90
CA ARG A 18 13.70 -7.57 -7.52
C ARG A 18 14.88 -8.55 -7.62
N THR A 19 16.06 -8.08 -8.06
CA THR A 19 17.28 -8.90 -8.15
C THR A 19 17.74 -9.33 -6.77
N ALA A 20 17.72 -8.44 -5.78
CA ALA A 20 18.13 -8.75 -4.41
C ALA A 20 17.21 -9.83 -3.78
N LEU A 21 15.89 -9.71 -3.94
CA LEU A 21 14.94 -10.72 -3.47
C LEU A 21 15.15 -12.05 -4.17
N ALA A 22 15.31 -12.06 -5.50
CA ALA A 22 15.54 -13.29 -6.24
C ALA A 22 16.83 -14.00 -5.81
N GLY A 23 17.90 -13.26 -5.58
CA GLY A 23 19.18 -13.79 -5.07
C GLY A 23 19.02 -14.39 -3.66
N LEU A 24 18.39 -13.65 -2.73
CA LEU A 24 18.11 -14.14 -1.38
C LEU A 24 17.34 -15.45 -1.39
N LEU A 25 16.28 -15.53 -2.21
CA LEU A 25 15.40 -16.71 -2.25
C LEU A 25 16.06 -17.90 -2.94
N ALA A 26 16.89 -17.67 -3.94
CA ALA A 26 17.60 -18.75 -4.65
C ALA A 26 18.68 -19.44 -3.80
N GLU A 27 19.25 -18.71 -2.82
CA GLU A 27 20.27 -19.25 -1.91
C GLU A 27 19.67 -19.93 -0.66
N GLU A 28 18.37 -19.74 -0.39
CA GLU A 28 17.76 -20.21 0.86
C GLU A 28 17.30 -21.68 0.76
N PRO A 29 17.85 -22.59 1.57
CA PRO A 29 17.43 -23.98 1.62
C PRO A 29 15.95 -24.13 1.98
N GLY A 30 15.24 -24.95 1.20
CA GLY A 30 13.81 -25.20 1.42
C GLY A 30 12.88 -24.15 0.80
N ILE A 31 13.40 -23.21 0.01
CA ILE A 31 12.65 -22.31 -0.86
C ILE A 31 12.89 -22.69 -2.32
N GLU A 32 11.85 -22.67 -3.13
CA GLU A 32 11.89 -22.87 -4.58
C GLU A 32 11.36 -21.60 -5.26
N LEU A 33 12.22 -20.88 -5.97
CA LEU A 33 11.82 -19.69 -6.71
C LEU A 33 11.00 -20.11 -7.95
N ASP A 34 9.69 -19.84 -7.92
CA ASP A 34 8.74 -20.21 -8.97
C ASP A 34 8.77 -19.22 -10.16
N ALA A 35 8.58 -17.93 -9.88
CA ALA A 35 8.59 -16.92 -10.92
C ALA A 35 9.05 -15.55 -10.37
N VAL A 36 9.76 -14.78 -11.21
CA VAL A 36 10.16 -13.40 -10.95
C VAL A 36 9.62 -12.53 -12.08
N ALA A 37 8.90 -11.47 -11.73
CA ALA A 37 8.20 -10.61 -12.66
C ALA A 37 8.21 -9.14 -12.21
N GLU A 38 7.99 -8.23 -13.15
CA GLU A 38 7.85 -6.79 -12.90
C GLU A 38 6.39 -6.33 -12.83
N SER A 39 5.46 -7.23 -13.13
CA SER A 39 4.01 -6.97 -13.05
C SER A 39 3.24 -8.24 -12.76
N VAL A 40 2.00 -8.10 -12.26
CA VAL A 40 1.11 -9.23 -11.99
C VAL A 40 0.80 -10.00 -13.28
N THR A 41 0.59 -9.32 -14.40
CA THR A 41 0.34 -9.95 -15.70
C THR A 41 1.53 -10.82 -16.13
N GLN A 42 2.75 -10.31 -16.00
CA GLN A 42 3.96 -11.08 -16.34
C GLN A 42 4.14 -12.27 -15.39
N PHE A 43 3.86 -12.11 -14.11
CA PHE A 43 3.88 -13.19 -13.13
C PHE A 43 2.87 -14.29 -13.51
N ALA A 44 1.63 -13.92 -13.82
CA ALA A 44 0.60 -14.86 -14.24
C ALA A 44 0.99 -15.70 -15.46
N ALA A 45 1.78 -15.11 -16.39
CA ALA A 45 2.28 -15.82 -17.57
C ALA A 45 3.49 -16.73 -17.30
N ARG A 46 4.29 -16.44 -16.28
CA ARG A 46 5.55 -17.14 -15.98
C ARG A 46 5.44 -18.20 -14.90
N ARG A 47 4.46 -18.08 -13.99
CA ARG A 47 4.31 -18.99 -12.85
C ARG A 47 4.05 -20.43 -13.32
N SER A 48 4.63 -21.39 -12.62
CA SER A 48 4.43 -22.83 -12.87
C SER A 48 3.56 -23.50 -11.79
N ARG A 49 3.31 -22.83 -10.67
CA ARG A 49 2.57 -23.34 -9.51
C ARG A 49 1.33 -22.49 -9.22
N THR A 50 0.44 -22.99 -8.38
CA THR A 50 -0.84 -22.33 -8.04
C THR A 50 -1.00 -22.04 -6.54
N ASP A 51 -0.03 -22.40 -5.70
CA ASP A 51 -0.10 -22.23 -4.24
C ASP A 51 1.15 -21.55 -3.65
N SER A 52 1.89 -20.82 -4.48
CA SER A 52 3.12 -20.15 -4.08
C SER A 52 2.84 -19.02 -3.07
N VAL A 53 3.82 -18.72 -2.22
CA VAL A 53 3.86 -17.44 -1.50
C VAL A 53 4.41 -16.38 -2.45
N VAL A 54 3.66 -15.32 -2.71
CA VAL A 54 4.07 -14.26 -3.64
C VAL A 54 4.43 -13.01 -2.86
N LEU A 55 5.71 -12.60 -2.96
CA LEU A 55 6.16 -11.29 -2.52
C LEU A 55 5.68 -10.27 -3.54
N LEU A 56 4.82 -9.36 -3.13
CA LEU A 56 4.15 -8.41 -4.00
C LEU A 56 4.42 -6.97 -3.56
N ASP A 57 5.04 -6.17 -4.44
CA ASP A 57 5.05 -4.72 -4.26
C ASP A 57 3.68 -4.12 -4.55
N LEU A 58 3.29 -3.11 -3.78
CA LEU A 58 2.05 -2.36 -4.00
C LEU A 58 2.23 -1.20 -4.98
N ASN A 59 3.45 -0.68 -5.16
CA ASN A 59 3.70 0.46 -6.03
C ASN A 59 3.92 0.06 -7.50
N LEU A 60 3.17 -0.93 -8.00
CA LEU A 60 3.29 -1.37 -9.38
C LEU A 60 2.62 -0.37 -10.35
N PRO A 61 3.25 -0.03 -11.48
CA PRO A 61 2.68 0.86 -12.48
C PRO A 61 1.33 0.35 -13.02
N GLY A 62 0.32 1.22 -13.04
CA GLY A 62 -0.97 0.94 -13.68
C GLY A 62 -1.94 0.04 -12.92
N VAL A 63 -1.62 -0.41 -11.71
CA VAL A 63 -2.51 -1.23 -10.89
C VAL A 63 -2.62 -0.62 -9.48
N GLN A 64 -3.84 -0.46 -8.98
CA GLN A 64 -4.04 0.01 -7.60
C GLN A 64 -3.71 -1.10 -6.59
N ASP A 65 -3.16 -0.71 -5.45
CA ASP A 65 -2.64 -1.58 -4.38
C ASP A 65 -3.52 -2.81 -4.07
N ALA A 66 -4.78 -2.59 -3.72
CA ALA A 66 -5.72 -3.66 -3.38
C ALA A 66 -6.08 -4.55 -4.58
N ALA A 67 -6.12 -4.00 -5.79
CA ALA A 67 -6.45 -4.76 -6.99
C ALA A 67 -5.34 -5.74 -7.37
N ALA A 68 -4.07 -5.36 -7.21
CA ALA A 68 -2.92 -6.26 -7.41
C ALA A 68 -2.97 -7.45 -6.45
N VAL A 69 -3.26 -7.19 -5.17
CA VAL A 69 -3.43 -8.26 -4.15
C VAL A 69 -4.57 -9.20 -4.54
N MET A 70 -5.76 -8.66 -4.86
CA MET A 70 -6.91 -9.49 -5.24
C MET A 70 -6.63 -10.34 -6.48
N GLU A 71 -5.92 -9.82 -7.46
CA GLU A 71 -5.58 -10.56 -8.67
C GLU A 71 -4.68 -11.77 -8.36
N VAL A 72 -3.61 -11.57 -7.58
CA VAL A 72 -2.70 -12.65 -7.18
C VAL A 72 -3.41 -13.69 -6.30
N VAL A 73 -4.30 -13.26 -5.40
CA VAL A 73 -5.13 -14.18 -4.58
C VAL A 73 -6.10 -15.00 -5.46
N ARG A 74 -6.72 -14.37 -6.47
CA ARG A 74 -7.59 -15.09 -7.42
C ARG A 74 -6.85 -16.14 -8.25
N LEU A 75 -5.56 -15.95 -8.47
CA LEU A 75 -4.69 -16.94 -9.12
C LEU A 75 -4.35 -18.13 -8.20
N GLY A 76 -4.83 -18.14 -6.95
CA GLY A 76 -4.65 -19.22 -5.97
C GLY A 76 -3.41 -19.07 -5.08
N HIS A 77 -2.73 -17.93 -5.12
CA HIS A 77 -1.51 -17.70 -4.35
C HIS A 77 -1.76 -17.02 -3.00
N ARG A 78 -0.80 -17.16 -2.09
CA ARG A 78 -0.76 -16.48 -0.80
C ARG A 78 0.12 -15.23 -0.93
N VAL A 79 -0.43 -14.07 -0.65
CA VAL A 79 0.27 -12.80 -0.85
C VAL A 79 0.97 -12.34 0.43
N LEU A 80 2.26 -12.08 0.33
CA LEU A 80 3.07 -11.30 1.26
C LEU A 80 3.37 -9.95 0.60
N VAL A 81 2.76 -8.89 1.09
CA VAL A 81 3.05 -7.53 0.63
C VAL A 81 4.41 -7.08 1.15
N VAL A 82 5.22 -6.48 0.26
CA VAL A 82 6.50 -5.84 0.59
C VAL A 82 6.49 -4.45 0.00
N SER A 83 6.31 -3.41 0.83
CA SER A 83 6.12 -2.05 0.37
C SER A 83 7.09 -1.06 1.02
N ALA A 84 7.46 0.00 0.30
CA ALA A 84 8.26 1.10 0.85
C ALA A 84 7.48 1.93 1.89
N GLN A 85 6.16 1.81 1.92
CA GLN A 85 5.29 2.54 2.83
C GLN A 85 4.36 1.57 3.56
N ALA A 86 4.10 1.85 4.84
CA ALA A 86 3.23 1.05 5.70
C ALA A 86 2.14 1.91 6.34
N GLY A 87 1.49 2.77 5.54
CA GLY A 87 0.35 3.54 6.01
C GLY A 87 -0.81 2.62 6.42
N ARG A 88 -1.53 2.98 7.50
CA ARG A 88 -2.64 2.14 8.02
C ARG A 88 -3.66 1.75 6.95
N ALA A 89 -4.07 2.71 6.10
CA ALA A 89 -5.06 2.46 5.05
C ALA A 89 -4.54 1.43 4.03
N GLN A 90 -3.27 1.50 3.66
CA GLN A 90 -2.63 0.54 2.75
C GLN A 90 -2.54 -0.85 3.37
N VAL A 91 -2.10 -0.94 4.64
CA VAL A 91 -2.01 -2.24 5.34
C VAL A 91 -3.39 -2.87 5.46
N LEU A 92 -4.40 -2.14 5.94
CA LEU A 92 -5.76 -2.66 6.08
C LEU A 92 -6.37 -3.02 4.72
N GLY A 93 -6.22 -2.15 3.71
CA GLY A 93 -6.70 -2.42 2.35
C GLY A 93 -6.08 -3.68 1.73
N ALA A 94 -4.77 -3.89 1.92
CA ALA A 94 -4.10 -5.11 1.46
C ALA A 94 -4.60 -6.37 2.20
N MET A 95 -4.79 -6.29 3.52
CA MET A 95 -5.28 -7.41 4.33
C MET A 95 -6.75 -7.75 3.99
N ASP A 96 -7.59 -6.74 3.75
CA ASP A 96 -8.98 -6.91 3.32
C ASP A 96 -9.06 -7.50 1.89
N ALA A 97 -8.12 -7.14 1.01
CA ALA A 97 -7.97 -7.72 -0.32
C ALA A 97 -7.47 -9.18 -0.31
N GLY A 98 -7.12 -9.73 0.85
CA GLY A 98 -6.75 -11.13 1.04
C GLY A 98 -5.25 -11.38 1.25
N ALA A 99 -4.43 -10.35 1.43
CA ALA A 99 -3.03 -10.55 1.80
C ALA A 99 -2.91 -11.35 3.11
N ARG A 100 -1.89 -12.20 3.17
CA ARG A 100 -1.57 -13.01 4.35
C ARG A 100 -0.49 -12.37 5.21
N GLY A 101 0.24 -11.41 4.67
CA GLY A 101 1.25 -10.67 5.42
C GLY A 101 1.60 -9.33 4.81
N TYR A 102 2.32 -8.52 5.60
CA TYR A 102 2.78 -7.21 5.21
C TYR A 102 4.14 -6.91 5.86
N LEU A 103 5.12 -6.51 5.03
CA LEU A 103 6.45 -6.07 5.40
C LEU A 103 6.76 -4.69 4.80
N CYS A 104 7.64 -3.94 5.45
CA CYS A 104 8.32 -2.82 4.82
C CYS A 104 9.52 -3.30 4.00
N LYS A 105 9.92 -2.57 2.96
CA LYS A 105 11.11 -2.87 2.13
C LYS A 105 12.44 -2.72 2.89
N ASP A 106 12.44 -2.17 4.09
CA ASP A 106 13.58 -2.10 5.02
C ASP A 106 13.71 -3.34 5.92
N ALA A 107 12.79 -4.32 5.80
CA ALA A 107 12.90 -5.59 6.50
C ALA A 107 14.18 -6.33 6.09
N ASP A 108 14.87 -6.93 7.06
CA ASP A 108 16.06 -7.73 6.80
C ASP A 108 15.72 -9.09 6.17
N ALA A 109 16.73 -9.76 5.64
CA ALA A 109 16.59 -11.06 5.01
C ALA A 109 15.96 -12.11 5.94
N THR A 110 16.30 -12.09 7.22
CA THR A 110 15.80 -13.04 8.22
C THR A 110 14.30 -12.86 8.43
N GLU A 111 13.85 -11.61 8.49
CA GLU A 111 12.43 -11.28 8.64
C GLU A 111 11.63 -11.69 7.40
N ILE A 112 12.13 -11.41 6.19
CA ILE A 112 11.50 -11.82 4.93
C ILE A 112 11.32 -13.35 4.88
N LEU A 113 12.38 -14.10 5.16
CA LEU A 113 12.37 -15.56 5.14
C LEU A 113 11.43 -16.14 6.22
N ARG A 114 11.40 -15.52 7.40
CA ARG A 114 10.45 -15.88 8.45
C ARG A 114 9.00 -15.67 8.01
N ALA A 115 8.68 -14.51 7.43
CA ALA A 115 7.34 -14.20 6.94
C ALA A 115 6.88 -15.20 5.87
N ILE A 116 7.75 -15.57 4.93
CA ILE A 116 7.47 -16.58 3.92
C ILE A 116 7.10 -17.92 4.56
N ARG A 117 7.89 -18.40 5.55
CA ARG A 117 7.63 -19.67 6.24
C ARG A 117 6.32 -19.64 7.03
N GLU A 118 6.02 -18.53 7.70
CA GLU A 118 4.77 -18.33 8.44
C GLU A 118 3.55 -18.44 7.50
N ILE A 119 3.62 -17.74 6.35
CA ILE A 119 2.54 -17.73 5.36
C ILE A 119 2.42 -19.09 4.66
N ALA A 120 3.52 -19.75 4.36
CA ALA A 120 3.53 -21.10 3.81
C ALA A 120 2.85 -22.11 4.75
N ALA A 121 3.01 -21.93 6.05
CA ALA A 121 2.34 -22.73 7.08
C ALA A 121 0.87 -22.33 7.32
N GLY A 122 0.30 -21.41 6.51
CA GLY A 122 -1.10 -20.97 6.60
C GLY A 122 -1.35 -19.87 7.65
N ARG A 123 -0.32 -19.40 8.34
CA ARG A 123 -0.43 -18.31 9.32
C ARG A 123 -0.41 -16.94 8.65
N ARG A 124 -0.74 -15.90 9.38
CA ARG A 124 -0.57 -14.50 8.94
C ARG A 124 0.71 -13.93 9.54
N TYR A 125 1.33 -12.99 8.83
CA TYR A 125 2.52 -12.29 9.30
C TYR A 125 2.41 -10.78 9.05
N ILE A 126 2.54 -10.01 10.09
CA ILE A 126 2.72 -8.54 10.01
C ILE A 126 3.98 -8.22 10.80
N SER A 127 4.93 -7.50 10.19
CA SER A 127 6.16 -7.13 10.89
C SER A 127 5.86 -6.28 12.14
N PRO A 128 6.67 -6.38 13.19
CA PRO A 128 6.51 -5.55 14.39
C PRO A 128 6.47 -4.06 14.08
N THR A 129 7.30 -3.62 13.13
CA THR A 129 7.34 -2.23 12.64
C THR A 129 6.00 -1.81 12.05
N VAL A 130 5.43 -2.62 11.14
CA VAL A 130 4.12 -2.36 10.53
C VAL A 130 3.02 -2.42 11.58
N ALA A 131 3.07 -3.37 12.51
CA ALA A 131 2.10 -3.51 13.58
C ALA A 131 2.09 -2.27 14.49
N SER A 132 3.26 -1.71 14.84
CA SER A 132 3.34 -0.48 15.63
C SER A 132 2.69 0.70 14.90
N PHE A 133 2.96 0.90 13.59
CA PHE A 133 2.31 1.95 12.80
C PHE A 133 0.78 1.82 12.77
N VAL A 134 0.26 0.59 12.65
CA VAL A 134 -1.18 0.33 12.65
C VAL A 134 -1.79 0.60 14.02
N LEU A 135 -1.10 0.21 15.10
CA LEU A 135 -1.55 0.41 16.49
C LEU A 135 -1.45 1.88 16.91
N ASP A 136 -0.36 2.57 16.59
CA ASP A 136 -0.16 3.99 16.88
C ASP A 136 -1.20 4.86 16.14
N ALA A 137 -1.50 4.52 14.88
CA ALA A 137 -2.59 5.14 14.15
C ALA A 137 -3.97 4.84 14.77
N SER A 138 -4.13 3.71 15.46
CA SER A 138 -5.34 3.39 16.21
C SER A 138 -5.44 4.19 17.50
N ALA A 139 -4.34 4.37 18.22
CA ALA A 139 -4.26 5.21 19.41
C ALA A 139 -4.50 6.71 19.07
N SER A 140 -3.99 7.16 17.91
CA SER A 140 -4.25 8.50 17.37
C SER A 140 -5.73 8.69 16.98
N ARG A 141 -6.41 7.64 16.50
CA ARG A 141 -7.85 7.64 16.22
C ARG A 141 -8.70 7.81 17.49
N ALA A 142 -8.27 7.23 18.60
CA ALA A 142 -8.92 7.43 19.90
C ALA A 142 -8.78 8.87 20.40
N LYS A 143 -7.81 9.62 19.89
CA LYS A 143 -7.53 11.01 20.27
C LYS A 143 -8.27 12.04 19.41
N TYR A 144 -8.66 11.66 18.17
CA TYR A 144 -9.34 12.57 17.26
C TYR A 144 -10.61 11.92 16.69
N PRO A 145 -11.77 12.61 16.71
CA PRO A 145 -13.00 12.11 16.09
C PRO A 145 -12.80 11.89 14.58
N GLU A 146 -13.42 10.84 14.07
CA GLU A 146 -13.29 10.48 12.63
C GLU A 146 -13.78 11.64 11.73
N LEU A 147 -13.00 11.91 10.68
CA LEU A 147 -13.44 12.80 9.63
C LEU A 147 -14.54 12.13 8.81
N SER A 148 -15.60 12.86 8.50
CA SER A 148 -16.64 12.38 7.58
C SER A 148 -16.10 12.28 6.15
N VAL A 149 -16.77 11.52 5.28
CA VAL A 149 -16.42 11.39 3.85
C VAL A 149 -16.23 12.77 3.20
N ARG A 150 -17.14 13.73 3.47
CA ARG A 150 -17.05 15.09 2.93
C ARG A 150 -15.88 15.90 3.49
N GLU A 151 -15.52 15.69 4.74
CA GLU A 151 -14.33 16.31 5.33
C GLU A 151 -13.04 15.74 4.73
N ILE A 152 -13.01 14.44 4.43
CA ILE A 152 -11.88 13.79 3.75
C ILE A 152 -11.74 14.30 2.31
N GLU A 153 -12.83 14.43 1.55
CA GLU A 153 -12.81 14.99 0.19
C GLU A 153 -12.25 16.43 0.17
N VAL A 154 -12.70 17.29 1.07
CA VAL A 154 -12.16 18.65 1.21
C VAL A 154 -10.70 18.63 1.60
N LEU A 155 -10.31 17.76 2.53
CA LEU A 155 -8.93 17.66 3.02
C LEU A 155 -7.98 17.14 1.93
N ALA A 156 -8.40 16.20 1.09
CA ALA A 156 -7.64 15.71 -0.05
C ALA A 156 -7.30 16.83 -1.05
N LYS A 157 -8.27 17.69 -1.35
CA LYS A 157 -8.07 18.84 -2.24
C LYS A 157 -7.18 19.92 -1.63
N VAL A 158 -7.27 20.15 -0.32
CA VAL A 158 -6.32 21.00 0.41
C VAL A 158 -4.89 20.47 0.26
N ALA A 159 -4.71 19.15 0.33
CA ALA A 159 -3.41 18.52 0.19
C ALA A 159 -2.88 18.56 -1.25
N ALA A 160 -3.76 18.56 -2.24
CA ALA A 160 -3.44 18.82 -3.64
C ALA A 160 -3.07 20.29 -3.93
N GLY A 161 -3.16 21.18 -2.93
CA GLY A 161 -2.79 22.59 -3.07
C GLY A 161 -3.91 23.50 -3.60
N GLU A 162 -5.13 22.98 -3.78
CA GLU A 162 -6.26 23.74 -4.29
C GLU A 162 -6.68 24.87 -3.32
N ARG A 163 -7.12 26.01 -3.86
CA ARG A 163 -7.67 27.14 -3.08
C ARG A 163 -9.12 26.86 -2.69
N ASP A 164 -9.63 27.54 -1.67
CA ASP A 164 -11.02 27.32 -1.20
C ASP A 164 -12.05 27.54 -2.33
N GLN A 165 -11.79 28.41 -3.31
CA GLN A 165 -12.66 28.60 -4.47
C GLN A 165 -12.62 27.39 -5.39
N ASP A 166 -11.43 26.88 -5.70
CA ASP A 166 -11.26 25.73 -6.60
C ASP A 166 -11.94 24.48 -5.99
N ILE A 167 -11.80 24.30 -4.67
CA ILE A 167 -12.47 23.23 -3.91
C ILE A 167 -14.00 23.38 -3.99
N ALA A 168 -14.50 24.60 -3.82
CA ALA A 168 -15.94 24.90 -3.89
C ALA A 168 -16.51 24.52 -5.26
N ASP A 169 -15.83 24.94 -6.32
CA ASP A 169 -16.23 24.69 -7.71
C ASP A 169 -16.17 23.19 -8.03
N SER A 170 -15.09 22.50 -7.67
CA SER A 170 -14.89 21.06 -7.94
C SER A 170 -15.87 20.17 -7.17
N LEU A 171 -16.31 20.56 -5.97
CA LEU A 171 -17.27 19.81 -5.15
C LEU A 171 -18.71 20.28 -5.30
N SER A 172 -18.96 21.31 -6.14
CA SER A 172 -20.27 21.93 -6.36
C SER A 172 -20.91 22.42 -5.06
N ILE A 173 -20.13 23.10 -4.20
CA ILE A 173 -20.56 23.69 -2.92
C ILE A 173 -20.12 25.14 -2.83
N SER A 174 -20.62 25.89 -1.83
CA SER A 174 -20.16 27.26 -1.62
C SER A 174 -18.80 27.32 -0.91
N VAL A 175 -18.02 28.38 -1.14
CA VAL A 175 -16.78 28.66 -0.38
C VAL A 175 -17.04 28.72 1.12
N ARG A 176 -18.20 29.23 1.54
CA ARG A 176 -18.63 29.22 2.94
C ARG A 176 -18.73 27.79 3.49
N THR A 177 -19.25 26.87 2.69
CA THR A 177 -19.35 25.45 3.04
C THR A 177 -17.98 24.82 3.15
N VAL A 178 -17.05 25.11 2.23
CA VAL A 178 -15.66 24.64 2.29
C VAL A 178 -15.01 25.11 3.60
N ARG A 179 -15.12 26.39 3.94
CA ARG A 179 -14.59 26.92 5.20
C ARG A 179 -15.19 26.25 6.44
N SER A 180 -16.49 25.99 6.42
CA SER A 180 -17.17 25.26 7.49
C SER A 180 -16.62 23.83 7.66
N TYR A 181 -16.30 23.14 6.56
CA TYR A 181 -15.63 21.83 6.64
C TYR A 181 -14.21 21.96 7.17
N LEU A 182 -13.43 22.96 6.71
CA LEU A 182 -12.07 23.20 7.22
C LEU A 182 -12.06 23.50 8.73
N ASP A 183 -13.03 24.25 9.24
CA ASP A 183 -13.13 24.52 10.67
C ASP A 183 -13.44 23.25 11.46
N ARG A 184 -14.38 22.43 11.00
CA ARG A 184 -14.66 21.12 11.61
C ARG A 184 -13.44 20.17 11.58
N ILE A 185 -12.69 20.16 10.47
CA ILE A 185 -11.44 19.37 10.37
C ILE A 185 -10.43 19.89 11.39
N ARG A 186 -10.26 21.21 11.53
CA ARG A 186 -9.37 21.81 12.53
C ARG A 186 -9.78 21.45 13.96
N ASP A 187 -11.06 21.51 14.26
CA ASP A 187 -11.58 21.14 15.57
C ASP A 187 -11.40 19.67 15.88
N LYS A 188 -11.60 18.80 14.89
CA LYS A 188 -11.43 17.35 15.02
C LYS A 188 -9.96 16.92 15.10
N THR A 189 -9.07 17.58 14.33
CA THR A 189 -7.65 17.19 14.26
C THR A 189 -6.74 17.97 15.21
N GLY A 190 -7.22 19.06 15.77
CA GLY A 190 -6.41 19.99 16.56
C GLY A 190 -5.38 20.80 15.76
N LEU A 191 -5.33 20.59 14.43
CA LEU A 191 -4.38 21.23 13.53
C LEU A 191 -4.95 22.58 13.04
N ARG A 192 -4.16 23.65 13.09
CA ARG A 192 -4.65 24.98 12.76
C ARG A 192 -4.15 25.51 11.40
N ARG A 193 -2.94 25.12 10.99
CA ARG A 193 -2.31 25.61 9.77
C ARG A 193 -2.65 24.72 8.57
N ARG A 194 -2.81 25.33 7.38
CA ARG A 194 -3.08 24.60 6.14
C ARG A 194 -1.97 23.57 5.83
N SER A 195 -0.71 23.95 6.06
CA SER A 195 0.43 23.04 5.88
C SER A 195 0.43 21.82 6.83
N GLU A 196 -0.15 21.98 8.01
CA GLU A 196 -0.33 20.85 8.95
C GLU A 196 -1.43 19.92 8.47
N LEU A 197 -2.53 20.46 7.94
CA LEU A 197 -3.61 19.69 7.33
C LEU A 197 -3.11 18.94 6.09
N THR A 198 -2.28 19.56 5.25
CA THR A 198 -1.65 18.90 4.09
C THR A 198 -0.81 17.70 4.53
N ARG A 199 0.08 17.88 5.51
CA ARG A 199 0.90 16.76 6.04
C ARG A 199 0.04 15.67 6.66
N TYR A 200 -1.02 16.04 7.37
CA TYR A 200 -1.96 15.11 7.95
C TYR A 200 -2.66 14.26 6.86
N ALA A 201 -3.12 14.91 5.79
CA ALA A 201 -3.76 14.22 4.67
C ALA A 201 -2.82 13.21 3.98
N ILE A 202 -1.57 13.61 3.75
CA ILE A 202 -0.54 12.73 3.15
C ILE A 202 -0.27 11.55 4.09
N ALA A 203 -0.04 11.80 5.37
CA ALA A 203 0.25 10.75 6.37
C ALA A 203 -0.90 9.75 6.55
N HIS A 204 -2.14 10.14 6.24
CA HIS A 204 -3.32 9.28 6.36
C HIS A 204 -3.80 8.72 5.03
N GLY A 205 -3.05 8.95 3.92
CA GLY A 205 -3.37 8.40 2.61
C GLY A 205 -4.61 9.02 1.95
N TYR A 206 -4.99 10.24 2.34
CA TYR A 206 -6.14 10.95 1.73
C TYR A 206 -5.81 11.67 0.42
N VAL A 207 -4.57 11.60 -0.06
CA VAL A 207 -4.13 12.21 -1.32
C VAL A 207 -4.02 11.13 -2.38
N HIS A 208 -4.88 11.20 -3.39
CA HIS A 208 -4.66 10.45 -4.62
C HIS A 208 -3.71 11.27 -5.50
N HIS A 209 -2.56 10.72 -5.84
CA HIS A 209 -1.75 11.24 -6.93
C HIS A 209 -2.47 10.91 -8.25
N ASP A 210 -3.20 11.88 -8.78
CA ASP A 210 -3.66 11.84 -10.16
C ASP A 210 -2.43 12.12 -11.05
N SER A 211 -1.83 11.06 -11.57
CA SER A 211 -0.72 11.12 -12.52
C SER A 211 -1.23 11.48 -13.93
N SER A 212 -2.12 12.46 -14.04
CA SER A 212 -2.66 12.94 -15.31
C SER A 212 -2.30 14.42 -15.48
N GLY A 213 -1.11 14.69 -16.02
CA GLY A 213 -0.77 16.08 -16.35
C GLY A 213 0.68 16.37 -16.66
N ASP A 214 1.31 15.54 -17.52
CA ASP A 214 2.49 16.04 -18.25
C ASP A 214 2.33 15.75 -19.75
N GLN A 215 1.48 16.53 -20.40
CA GLN A 215 1.56 16.74 -21.85
C GLN A 215 2.30 18.04 -22.08
N LEU A 216 3.61 17.96 -22.12
CA LEU A 216 4.43 18.96 -22.79
C LEU A 216 4.08 18.95 -24.29
N MET A 217 3.40 19.99 -24.74
CA MET A 217 3.24 20.32 -26.15
C MET A 217 4.61 20.74 -26.71
N PRO A 218 5.07 20.15 -27.81
CA PRO A 218 6.24 20.67 -28.52
C PRO A 218 5.92 21.95 -29.29
N ALA A 219 6.84 22.90 -29.25
CA ALA A 219 6.86 24.08 -30.08
C ALA A 219 7.21 23.75 -31.53
#